data_3883e3e76293c939643c67c687988983
#
_entry.id   3883e3e76293c939643c67c687988983
#
_cell.length_a   1.000
_cell.length_b   1.000
_cell.length_c   1.000
_cell.angle_alpha   90.00
_cell.angle_beta   90.00
_cell.angle_gamma   90.00
#
_symmetry.space_group_name_H-M   'P 1'
#
loop_
_entity.id
_entity.type
_entity.pdbx_description
1 polymer ?
#
loop_
_entity_poly.entity_id
_entity_poly.type
_entity_poly.pdbx_seq_one_letter_code
_entity_poly.pdbx_strand_id
1 'polypeptide(L)'
;MTVQPGRRLKTYIMILIMVTVTPLGDIFLRKGMAEIGAMASWAPADVFHFFFRAFTSTLIWLGIALQLAFFIAYLLVLSWADYSFVQPVSTAIAYPLIALLGRFVLHESVTPLRWVGVVVICLGVFLVGRTQVKTTEDAI
;
A
#
# COMPACT_ATOMS: atom_id res chain seq x y z
N MET A 1 23.72 -20.57 11.36
CA MET A 1 24.21 -19.79 10.20
C MET A 1 23.77 -18.35 10.38
N THR A 2 24.72 -17.42 10.42
CA THR A 2 24.45 -16.01 10.69
C THR A 2 23.85 -15.35 9.46
N VAL A 3 22.55 -15.07 9.51
CA VAL A 3 21.88 -14.23 8.48
C VAL A 3 22.65 -12.91 8.43
N GLN A 4 23.22 -12.61 7.27
CA GLN A 4 24.04 -11.40 7.08
C GLN A 4 23.25 -10.15 7.46
N PRO A 5 23.73 -9.32 8.39
CA PRO A 5 22.99 -8.14 8.88
C PRO A 5 22.61 -7.16 7.78
N GLY A 6 23.38 -7.14 6.67
CA GLY A 6 23.08 -6.32 5.51
C GLY A 6 21.83 -6.71 4.70
N ARG A 7 21.41 -7.97 4.70
CA ARG A 7 20.18 -8.40 4.00
C ARG A 7 18.93 -7.96 4.76
N ARG A 8 18.93 -8.06 6.09
CA ARG A 8 17.81 -7.59 6.91
C ARG A 8 17.57 -6.11 6.75
N LEU A 9 18.63 -5.31 6.81
CA LEU A 9 18.52 -3.86 6.62
C LEU A 9 17.94 -3.49 5.24
N LYS A 10 18.39 -4.14 4.16
CA LYS A 10 17.84 -3.96 2.82
C LYS A 10 16.36 -4.27 2.74
N THR A 11 15.92 -5.38 3.36
CA THR A 11 14.50 -5.77 3.41
C THR A 11 13.66 -4.72 4.13
N TYR A 12 14.09 -4.23 5.29
CA TYR A 12 13.35 -3.18 6.02
C TYR A 12 13.28 -1.86 5.26
N ILE A 13 14.39 -1.44 4.61
CA ILE A 13 14.41 -0.23 3.78
C ILE A 13 13.43 -0.38 2.61
N MET A 14 13.45 -1.52 1.92
CA MET A 14 12.54 -1.77 0.81
C MET A 14 11.08 -1.81 1.26
N ILE A 15 10.77 -2.46 2.39
CA ILE A 15 9.42 -2.44 2.97
C ILE A 15 9.00 -1.01 3.30
N LEU A 16 9.88 -0.20 3.88
CA LEU A 16 9.58 1.19 4.21
C LEU A 16 9.27 2.02 2.94
N ILE A 17 10.07 1.85 1.89
CA ILE A 17 9.83 2.50 0.58
C ILE A 17 8.46 2.06 0.02
N MET A 18 8.21 0.75 -0.02
CA MET A 18 6.96 0.20 -0.53
C MET A 18 5.75 0.75 0.21
N VAL A 19 5.82 0.76 1.53
CA VAL A 19 4.72 1.20 2.40
C VAL A 19 4.43 2.69 2.28
N THR A 20 5.43 3.51 1.96
CA THR A 20 5.23 4.95 1.72
C THR A 20 4.72 5.23 0.30
N VAL A 21 5.19 4.50 -0.70
CA VAL A 21 4.80 4.68 -2.11
C VAL A 21 3.34 4.32 -2.35
N THR A 22 2.85 3.24 -1.74
CA THR A 22 1.46 2.77 -1.93
C THR A 22 0.42 3.82 -1.54
N PRO A 23 0.40 4.35 -0.31
CA PRO A 23 -0.59 5.35 0.08
C PRO A 23 -0.49 6.66 -0.71
N LEU A 24 0.70 7.02 -1.17
CA LEU A 24 0.86 8.17 -2.06
C LEU A 24 0.20 7.91 -3.41
N GLY A 25 0.38 6.71 -3.98
CA GLY A 25 -0.31 6.30 -5.19
C GLY A 25 -1.83 6.34 -5.04
N ASP A 26 -2.35 5.83 -3.92
CA ASP A 26 -3.77 5.85 -3.60
C ASP A 26 -4.33 7.28 -3.50
N ILE A 27 -3.58 8.23 -2.92
CA ILE A 27 -3.98 9.64 -2.85
C ILE A 27 -4.10 10.24 -4.25
N PHE A 28 -3.13 9.99 -5.13
CA PHE A 28 -3.20 10.51 -6.50
C PHE A 28 -4.37 9.90 -7.27
N LEU A 29 -4.61 8.60 -7.16
CA LEU A 29 -5.78 7.94 -7.74
C LEU A 29 -7.08 8.54 -7.21
N ARG A 30 -7.19 8.72 -5.89
CA ARG A 30 -8.39 9.29 -5.28
C ARG A 30 -8.64 10.73 -5.70
N LYS A 31 -7.61 11.57 -5.73
CA LYS A 31 -7.72 12.95 -6.21
C LYS A 31 -8.11 12.99 -7.68
N GLY A 32 -7.48 12.19 -8.53
CA GLY A 32 -7.82 12.09 -9.94
C GLY A 32 -9.26 11.64 -10.16
N MET A 33 -9.74 10.65 -9.39
CA MET A 33 -11.14 10.21 -9.44
C MET A 33 -12.12 11.28 -8.91
N ALA A 34 -11.72 12.03 -7.87
CA ALA A 34 -12.54 13.13 -7.35
C ALA A 34 -12.70 14.28 -8.37
N GLU A 35 -11.68 14.58 -9.16
CA GLU A 35 -11.74 15.58 -10.25
C GLU A 35 -12.66 15.14 -11.39
N ILE A 36 -12.72 13.84 -11.68
CA ILE A 36 -13.61 13.29 -12.71
C ILE A 36 -15.06 13.35 -12.25
N GLY A 37 -15.28 13.19 -10.95
CA GLY A 37 -16.60 13.17 -10.32
C GLY A 37 -17.29 11.82 -10.41
N ALA A 38 -18.50 11.74 -9.86
CA ALA A 38 -19.31 10.53 -9.91
C ALA A 38 -19.86 10.31 -11.31
N MET A 39 -19.99 9.04 -11.70
CA MET A 39 -20.63 8.65 -12.95
C MET A 39 -22.12 8.99 -12.89
N ALA A 40 -22.63 9.73 -13.89
CA ALA A 40 -24.00 10.24 -13.88
C ALA A 40 -25.04 9.13 -14.10
N SER A 41 -24.76 8.18 -14.99
CA SER A 41 -25.64 7.05 -15.28
C SER A 41 -24.84 5.85 -15.81
N TRP A 42 -25.49 4.68 -15.88
CA TRP A 42 -24.91 3.47 -16.49
C TRP A 42 -25.14 3.38 -18.01
N ALA A 43 -25.52 4.48 -18.64
CA ALA A 43 -25.63 4.51 -20.10
C ALA A 43 -24.24 4.30 -20.74
N PRO A 44 -24.14 3.56 -21.86
CA PRO A 44 -22.85 3.26 -22.51
C PRO A 44 -22.03 4.52 -22.84
N ALA A 45 -22.70 5.61 -23.20
CA ALA A 45 -22.05 6.89 -23.50
C ALA A 45 -21.40 7.52 -22.27
N ASP A 46 -22.09 7.50 -21.11
CA ASP A 46 -21.58 8.05 -19.85
C ASP A 46 -20.41 7.23 -19.33
N VAL A 47 -20.49 5.90 -19.43
CA VAL A 47 -19.41 4.99 -19.08
C VAL A 47 -18.19 5.26 -19.95
N PHE A 48 -18.34 5.38 -21.27
CA PHE A 48 -17.25 5.69 -22.18
C PHE A 48 -16.60 7.04 -21.85
N HIS A 49 -17.41 8.07 -21.62
CA HIS A 49 -16.93 9.41 -21.28
C HIS A 49 -16.18 9.43 -19.95
N PHE A 50 -16.65 8.69 -18.95
CA PHE A 50 -15.98 8.54 -17.66
C PHE A 50 -14.60 7.89 -17.80
N PHE A 51 -14.50 6.77 -18.51
CA PHE A 51 -13.23 6.11 -18.78
C PHE A 51 -12.28 6.97 -19.60
N PHE A 52 -12.79 7.67 -20.61
CA PHE A 52 -11.98 8.58 -21.42
C PHE A 52 -11.36 9.70 -20.57
N ARG A 53 -12.14 10.31 -19.66
CA ARG A 53 -11.62 11.29 -18.70
C ARG A 53 -10.60 10.69 -17.73
N ALA A 54 -10.83 9.47 -17.27
CA ALA A 54 -9.87 8.76 -16.42
C ALA A 54 -8.54 8.52 -17.15
N PHE A 55 -8.59 8.12 -18.41
CA PHE A 55 -7.40 7.90 -19.23
C PHE A 55 -6.62 9.18 -19.55
N THR A 56 -7.27 10.34 -19.59
CA THR A 56 -6.64 11.63 -19.86
C THR A 56 -6.14 12.33 -18.60
N SER A 57 -6.46 11.83 -17.41
CA SER A 57 -6.07 12.42 -16.13
C SER A 57 -4.61 12.11 -15.77
N THR A 58 -3.79 13.15 -15.68
CA THR A 58 -2.38 13.04 -15.24
C THR A 58 -2.25 12.50 -13.82
N LEU A 59 -3.17 12.84 -12.92
CA LEU A 59 -3.16 12.36 -11.53
C LEU A 59 -3.37 10.84 -11.47
N ILE A 60 -4.26 10.31 -12.31
CA ILE A 60 -4.49 8.86 -12.39
C ILE A 60 -3.24 8.15 -12.90
N TRP A 61 -2.57 8.68 -13.93
CA TRP A 61 -1.33 8.10 -14.44
C TRP A 61 -0.20 8.14 -13.42
N LEU A 62 -0.07 9.21 -12.65
CA LEU A 62 0.90 9.29 -11.54
C LEU A 62 0.58 8.24 -10.46
N GLY A 63 -0.68 8.08 -10.10
CA GLY A 63 -1.10 7.06 -9.15
C GLY A 63 -0.79 5.64 -9.64
N ILE A 64 -1.09 5.34 -10.90
CA ILE A 64 -0.78 4.04 -11.54
C ILE A 64 0.74 3.80 -11.57
N ALA A 65 1.54 4.80 -11.93
CA ALA A 65 3.00 4.69 -11.96
C ALA A 65 3.58 4.37 -10.57
N LEU A 66 3.06 4.99 -9.50
CA LEU A 66 3.46 4.69 -8.13
C LEU A 66 3.03 3.27 -7.72
N GLN A 67 1.83 2.82 -8.09
CA GLN A 67 1.40 1.44 -7.81
C GLN A 67 2.25 0.41 -8.57
N LEU A 68 2.64 0.72 -9.81
CA LEU A 68 3.54 -0.13 -10.57
C LEU A 68 4.93 -0.19 -9.92
N ALA A 69 5.46 0.94 -9.47
CA ALA A 69 6.73 0.99 -8.74
C ALA A 69 6.66 0.16 -7.44
N PHE A 70 5.57 0.27 -6.68
CA PHE A 70 5.31 -0.61 -5.53
C PHE A 70 5.32 -2.08 -5.93
N PHE A 71 4.60 -2.45 -6.99
CA PHE A 71 4.50 -3.84 -7.43
C PHE A 71 5.86 -4.43 -7.81
N ILE A 72 6.69 -3.67 -8.53
CA ILE A 72 8.06 -4.08 -8.88
C ILE A 72 8.91 -4.27 -7.61
N ALA A 73 8.87 -3.30 -6.68
CA ALA A 73 9.59 -3.40 -5.41
C ALA A 73 9.12 -4.60 -4.58
N TYR A 74 7.82 -4.88 -4.58
CA TYR A 74 7.23 -6.02 -3.90
C TYR A 74 7.73 -7.36 -4.48
N LEU A 75 7.73 -7.52 -5.80
CA LEU A 75 8.29 -8.71 -6.46
C LEU A 75 9.77 -8.90 -6.14
N LEU A 76 10.54 -7.79 -6.11
CA LEU A 76 11.94 -7.84 -5.73
C LEU A 76 12.12 -8.33 -4.28
N VAL A 77 11.36 -7.81 -3.33
CA VAL A 77 11.42 -8.27 -1.93
C VAL A 77 11.06 -9.74 -1.79
N LEU A 78 10.02 -10.19 -2.49
CA LEU A 78 9.60 -11.60 -2.47
C LEU A 78 10.63 -12.56 -3.05
N SER A 79 11.60 -12.08 -3.84
CA SER A 79 12.66 -12.95 -4.37
C SER A 79 13.66 -13.43 -3.29
N TRP A 80 13.68 -12.80 -2.10
CA TRP A 80 14.58 -13.18 -0.99
C TRP A 80 13.94 -13.19 0.40
N ALA A 81 12.69 -12.74 0.55
CA ALA A 81 12.00 -12.64 1.83
C ALA A 81 10.68 -13.42 1.80
N ASP A 82 10.34 -14.07 2.91
CA ASP A 82 9.13 -14.87 3.01
C ASP A 82 7.86 -14.02 2.89
N TYR A 83 6.93 -14.44 2.04
CA TYR A 83 5.64 -13.80 1.84
C TYR A 83 4.86 -13.66 3.17
N SER A 84 4.88 -14.70 4.00
CA SER A 84 4.18 -14.74 5.28
C SER A 84 4.67 -13.68 6.29
N PHE A 85 5.87 -13.14 6.10
CA PHE A 85 6.42 -12.04 6.89
C PHE A 85 6.20 -10.68 6.21
N VAL A 86 6.52 -10.57 4.93
CA VAL A 86 6.46 -9.30 4.18
C VAL A 86 5.04 -8.75 4.13
N GLN A 87 4.06 -9.60 3.85
CA GLN A 87 2.68 -9.18 3.67
C GLN A 87 2.05 -8.61 4.96
N PRO A 88 2.08 -9.29 6.12
CA PRO A 88 1.55 -8.72 7.36
C PRO A 88 2.26 -7.44 7.79
N VAL A 89 3.59 -7.40 7.70
CA VAL A 89 4.38 -6.25 8.14
C VAL A 89 4.11 -5.03 7.27
N SER A 90 4.12 -5.17 5.95
CA SER A 90 3.81 -4.07 5.04
C SER A 90 2.40 -3.54 5.23
N THR A 91 1.43 -4.43 5.39
CA THR A 91 0.02 -4.07 5.63
C THR A 91 -0.16 -3.29 6.94
N ALA A 92 0.50 -3.72 8.02
CA ALA A 92 0.39 -3.06 9.31
C ALA A 92 0.95 -1.64 9.33
N ILE A 93 2.01 -1.39 8.58
CA ILE A 93 2.58 -0.03 8.47
C ILE A 93 1.72 0.81 7.51
N ALA A 94 1.16 0.20 6.46
CA ALA A 94 0.31 0.89 5.49
C ALA A 94 -0.99 1.42 6.10
N TYR A 95 -1.70 0.65 6.93
CA TYR A 95 -2.99 1.07 7.49
C TYR A 95 -2.94 2.34 8.35
N PRO A 96 -2.02 2.50 9.34
CA PRO A 96 -1.87 3.76 10.05
C PRO A 96 -1.56 4.93 9.12
N LEU A 97 -0.70 4.71 8.13
CA LEU A 97 -0.30 5.74 7.18
C LEU A 97 -1.47 6.18 6.30
N ILE A 98 -2.28 5.23 5.80
CA ILE A 98 -3.50 5.51 5.04
C ILE A 98 -4.49 6.30 5.90
N ALA A 99 -4.70 5.93 7.17
CA ALA A 99 -5.60 6.63 8.07
C ALA A 99 -5.14 8.08 8.34
N LEU A 100 -3.82 8.29 8.55
CA LEU A 100 -3.23 9.61 8.73
C LEU A 100 -3.36 10.46 7.45
N LEU A 101 -3.00 9.91 6.30
CA LEU A 101 -3.08 10.62 5.02
C LEU A 101 -4.54 10.93 4.63
N GLY A 102 -5.46 10.00 4.87
CA GLY A 102 -6.90 10.22 4.69
C GLY A 102 -7.39 11.39 5.54
N ARG A 103 -6.96 11.45 6.80
CA ARG A 103 -7.33 12.54 7.72
C ARG A 103 -6.73 13.88 7.33
N PHE A 104 -5.41 13.93 7.05
CA PHE A 104 -4.68 15.19 6.87
C PHE A 104 -4.63 15.68 5.43
N VAL A 105 -4.59 14.80 4.44
CA VAL A 105 -4.44 15.18 3.01
C VAL A 105 -5.78 15.19 2.28
N LEU A 106 -6.66 14.24 2.61
CA LEU A 106 -7.98 14.13 1.97
C LEU A 106 -9.09 14.79 2.82
N HIS A 107 -8.75 15.25 4.04
CA HIS A 107 -9.70 15.86 5.00
C HIS A 107 -10.91 14.96 5.30
N GLU A 108 -10.72 13.62 5.23
CA GLU A 108 -11.77 12.65 5.54
C GLU A 108 -12.05 12.59 7.04
N SER A 109 -13.32 12.40 7.40
CA SER A 109 -13.70 12.13 8.79
C SER A 109 -13.38 10.68 9.16
N VAL A 110 -12.25 10.46 9.83
CA VAL A 110 -11.87 9.14 10.36
C VAL A 110 -12.56 8.94 11.70
N THR A 111 -13.47 7.97 11.77
CA THR A 111 -14.21 7.68 12.99
C THR A 111 -13.30 7.11 14.09
N PRO A 112 -13.61 7.31 15.40
CA PRO A 112 -12.83 6.73 16.50
C PRO A 112 -12.71 5.21 16.39
N LEU A 113 -13.74 4.54 15.89
CA LEU A 113 -13.73 3.08 15.68
C LEU A 113 -12.65 2.65 14.67
N ARG A 114 -12.39 3.43 13.61
CA ARG A 114 -11.29 3.18 12.66
C ARG A 114 -9.92 3.28 13.35
N TRP A 115 -9.73 4.24 14.26
CA TRP A 115 -8.49 4.36 15.03
C TRP A 115 -8.27 3.17 15.94
N VAL A 116 -9.32 2.68 16.61
CA VAL A 116 -9.25 1.44 17.41
C VAL A 116 -8.86 0.26 16.52
N GLY A 117 -9.46 0.11 15.33
CA GLY A 117 -9.10 -0.92 14.37
C GLY A 117 -7.61 -0.86 13.95
N VAL A 118 -7.10 0.33 13.67
CA VAL A 118 -5.68 0.54 13.34
C VAL A 118 -4.76 0.08 14.48
N VAL A 119 -5.08 0.41 15.73
CA VAL A 119 -4.31 -0.03 16.89
C VAL A 119 -4.31 -1.55 17.03
N VAL A 120 -5.47 -2.19 16.86
CA VAL A 120 -5.60 -3.65 16.92
C VAL A 120 -4.77 -4.33 15.82
N ILE A 121 -4.77 -3.79 14.59
CA ILE A 121 -3.94 -4.29 13.49
C ILE A 121 -2.46 -4.16 13.84
N CYS A 122 -2.02 -3.02 14.36
CA CYS A 122 -0.62 -2.82 14.77
C CYS A 122 -0.19 -3.80 15.86
N LEU A 123 -1.05 -4.07 16.85
CA LEU A 123 -0.79 -5.05 17.90
C LEU A 123 -0.71 -6.47 17.32
N GLY A 124 -1.62 -6.85 16.43
CA GLY A 124 -1.61 -8.15 15.75
C GLY A 124 -0.31 -8.40 15.01
N VAL A 125 0.14 -7.42 14.23
CA VAL A 125 1.39 -7.55 13.46
C VAL A 125 2.63 -7.48 14.34
N PHE A 126 2.61 -6.72 15.43
CA PHE A 126 3.70 -6.76 16.41
C PHE A 126 3.89 -8.18 16.97
N LEU A 127 2.80 -8.91 17.22
CA LEU A 127 2.86 -10.32 17.63
C LEU A 127 3.45 -11.21 16.52
N VAL A 128 3.03 -11.02 15.27
CA VAL A 128 3.60 -11.74 14.12
C VAL A 128 5.09 -11.44 13.95
N GLY A 129 5.50 -10.17 14.11
CA GLY A 129 6.90 -9.77 14.00
C GLY A 129 7.82 -10.35 15.09
N ARG A 130 7.26 -10.84 16.20
CA ARG A 130 8.01 -11.57 17.25
C ARG A 130 8.25 -13.03 16.88
N THR A 131 7.53 -13.60 15.93
CA THR A 131 7.79 -14.95 15.43
C THR A 131 9.06 -14.93 14.59
N GLN A 132 9.90 -15.98 14.72
CA GLN A 132 11.15 -16.05 13.97
C GLN A 132 10.84 -16.17 12.47
N VAL A 133 11.42 -15.27 11.68
CA VAL A 133 11.40 -15.35 10.21
C VAL A 133 12.24 -16.55 9.81
N LYS A 134 11.61 -17.63 9.37
CA LYS A 134 12.28 -18.71 8.65
C LYS A 134 12.45 -18.23 7.21
N THR A 135 13.67 -18.05 6.77
CA THR A 135 13.97 -17.87 5.35
C THR A 135 13.90 -19.22 4.66
N THR A 136 13.39 -19.23 3.43
CA THR A 136 13.19 -20.45 2.61
C THR A 136 14.46 -21.30 2.41
N GLU A 137 15.63 -20.78 2.76
CA GLU A 137 16.91 -21.49 2.71
C GLU A 137 17.05 -22.63 3.76
N ASP A 138 16.18 -22.66 4.78
CA ASP A 138 16.22 -23.70 5.84
C ASP A 138 15.33 -24.93 5.48
N ALA A 139 14.73 -24.96 4.30
CA ALA A 139 13.77 -25.99 3.88
C ALA A 139 14.29 -26.92 2.74
N ILE A 140 15.58 -26.82 2.36
CA ILE A 140 16.22 -27.70 1.35
C ILE A 140 17.36 -28.47 1.98
#